data_45b561368079668af6c27546e596ad32
#
_entry.id   45b561368079668af6c27546e596ad32
#
_cell.length_a   1.000
_cell.length_b   1.000
_cell.length_c   1.000
_cell.angle_alpha   90.00
_cell.angle_beta   90.00
_cell.angle_gamma   90.00
#
_symmetry.space_group_name_H-M   'P 1'
#
loop_
_entity.id
_entity.type
_entity.pdbx_description
1 polymer ?
#
loop_
_entity_poly.entity_id
_entity_poly.type
_entity_poly.pdbx_seq_one_letter_code
_entity_poly.pdbx_strand_id
1 'polypeptide(L)'
;MREEFLQRDQDSIKAVEQEIQILQGLKHNYIVNIQGWGSDGNVIKPSGRKIENLVYILLEYIPGGLLFDVCQSLGGMGEENGKYFLSQMLDVLEYMHGKGVVHRDLKLENILVDDQMNLKVADFGFATFRKVHNLKSYRGTMTYMAPEIKEGKTYDGMKIDMFSTGVILFIIVQGIFPFKEAKKDEFFYNLILKGDYETYWKKTGGQGLSKEFKDLILALFSYEGANRPDIASIRAHPWMQSVTGENLK
;
A
#
# COMPACT_ATOMS: atom_id res chain seq x y z
N MET A 1 10.90 -13.97 6.71
CA MET A 1 12.25 -13.36 6.67
C MET A 1 12.83 -13.64 5.29
N ARG A 2 12.75 -12.68 4.34
CA ARG A 2 13.45 -12.81 3.05
C ARG A 2 14.91 -12.46 3.27
N GLU A 3 15.77 -13.47 3.18
CA GLU A 3 17.21 -13.29 3.16
C GLU A 3 17.65 -12.91 1.75
N GLU A 4 17.53 -11.63 1.38
CA GLU A 4 18.23 -11.13 0.21
C GLU A 4 19.67 -10.78 0.63
N PHE A 5 20.58 -11.66 0.27
CA PHE A 5 22.02 -11.41 0.38
C PHE A 5 22.40 -10.37 -0.66
N LEU A 6 22.43 -9.10 -0.23
CA LEU A 6 22.97 -8.05 -1.07
C LEU A 6 24.49 -8.31 -1.21
N GLN A 7 24.90 -8.80 -2.38
CA GLN A 7 26.29 -8.59 -2.78
C GLN A 7 26.54 -7.07 -2.72
N ARG A 8 27.71 -6.67 -2.25
CA ARG A 8 28.09 -5.25 -2.03
C ARG A 8 28.17 -4.51 -3.37
N ASP A 9 27.03 -4.29 -4.01
CA ASP A 9 26.87 -3.35 -5.10
C ASP A 9 26.56 -1.97 -4.49
N GLN A 10 27.23 -0.93 -4.96
CA GLN A 10 27.08 0.44 -4.44
C GLN A 10 25.62 0.94 -4.52
N ASP A 11 24.86 0.51 -5.51
CA ASP A 11 23.48 0.91 -5.67
C ASP A 11 22.56 0.24 -4.64
N SER A 12 22.83 -1.00 -4.28
CA SER A 12 22.15 -1.73 -3.21
C SER A 12 22.40 -1.10 -1.83
N ILE A 13 23.65 -0.69 -1.56
CA ILE A 13 24.01 0.00 -0.31
C ILE A 13 23.25 1.33 -0.20
N LYS A 14 23.26 2.14 -1.25
CA LYS A 14 22.52 3.42 -1.29
C LYS A 14 21.01 3.24 -1.08
N ALA A 15 20.42 2.16 -1.64
CA ALA A 15 19.01 1.86 -1.44
C ALA A 15 18.69 1.57 0.03
N VAL A 16 19.52 0.78 0.71
CA VAL A 16 19.36 0.47 2.14
C VAL A 16 19.59 1.72 3.00
N GLU A 17 20.60 2.53 2.69
CA GLU A 17 20.86 3.80 3.39
C GLU A 17 19.66 4.75 3.26
N GLN A 18 19.07 4.85 2.07
CA GLN A 18 17.87 5.65 1.84
C GLN A 18 16.66 5.13 2.65
N GLU A 19 16.44 3.82 2.69
CA GLU A 19 15.40 3.20 3.49
C GLU A 19 15.56 3.51 4.98
N ILE A 20 16.79 3.34 5.52
CA ILE A 20 17.13 3.68 6.90
C ILE A 20 16.83 5.16 7.18
N GLN A 21 17.29 6.06 6.31
CA GLN A 21 17.07 7.50 6.45
C GLN A 21 15.57 7.86 6.48
N ILE A 22 14.78 7.24 5.61
CA ILE A 22 13.32 7.44 5.57
C ILE A 22 12.70 6.92 6.86
N LEU A 23 12.99 5.68 7.27
CA LEU A 23 12.43 5.07 8.48
C LEU A 23 12.79 5.86 9.75
N GLN A 24 14.01 6.38 9.86
CA GLN A 24 14.43 7.24 10.98
C GLN A 24 13.66 8.57 11.02
N GLY A 25 13.26 9.09 9.86
CA GLY A 25 12.45 10.31 9.72
C GLY A 25 10.96 10.12 9.97
N LEU A 26 10.48 8.86 9.97
CA LEU A 26 9.07 8.53 10.14
C LEU A 26 8.81 7.93 11.54
N LYS A 27 7.93 8.58 12.29
CA LYS A 27 7.47 8.07 13.58
C LYS A 27 5.95 8.27 13.69
N HIS A 28 5.22 7.17 13.53
CA HIS A 28 3.76 7.21 13.49
C HIS A 28 3.18 5.91 14.05
N ASN A 29 1.99 5.95 14.65
CA ASN A 29 1.35 4.79 15.27
C ASN A 29 1.06 3.67 14.26
N TYR A 30 0.76 4.04 13.02
CA TYR A 30 0.41 3.12 11.94
C TYR A 30 1.56 2.88 10.93
N ILE A 31 2.80 3.18 11.29
CA ILE A 31 4.02 2.83 10.53
C ILE A 31 4.89 1.94 11.40
N VAL A 32 5.48 0.89 10.83
CA VAL A 32 6.46 0.06 11.54
C VAL A 32 7.69 0.89 11.86
N ASN A 33 8.02 1.01 13.16
CA ASN A 33 9.11 1.86 13.62
C ASN A 33 10.45 1.14 13.55
N ILE A 34 11.47 1.86 13.10
CA ILE A 34 12.86 1.41 13.19
C ILE A 34 13.35 1.48 14.64
N GLN A 35 13.94 0.40 15.13
CA GLN A 35 14.55 0.29 16.46
C GLN A 35 16.06 0.43 16.41
N GLY A 36 16.68 0.05 15.27
CA GLY A 36 18.11 0.14 15.08
C GLY A 36 18.53 -0.36 13.70
N TRP A 37 19.82 -0.22 13.41
CA TRP A 37 20.45 -0.73 12.20
C TRP A 37 21.96 -0.87 12.42
N GLY A 38 22.63 -1.64 11.59
CA GLY A 38 24.09 -1.78 11.62
C GLY A 38 24.63 -2.43 10.34
N SER A 39 25.96 -2.42 10.19
CA SER A 39 26.66 -2.95 9.02
C SER A 39 27.65 -4.09 9.34
N ASP A 40 27.65 -4.56 10.58
CA ASP A 40 28.56 -5.58 11.12
C ASP A 40 27.81 -6.81 11.67
N GLY A 41 26.59 -7.02 11.19
CA GLY A 41 25.74 -8.13 11.64
C GLY A 41 26.31 -9.49 11.29
N ASN A 42 26.13 -10.46 12.20
CA ASN A 42 26.45 -11.86 11.96
C ASN A 42 25.20 -12.70 12.21
N VAL A 43 24.87 -13.59 11.28
CA VAL A 43 23.74 -14.50 11.37
C VAL A 43 24.22 -15.94 11.27
N ILE A 44 23.77 -16.78 12.18
CA ILE A 44 23.96 -18.23 12.11
C ILE A 44 22.61 -18.83 11.66
N LYS A 45 22.60 -19.44 10.49
CA LYS A 45 21.40 -20.15 9.99
C LYS A 45 21.13 -21.42 10.80
N PRO A 46 19.90 -21.94 10.79
CA PRO A 46 19.59 -23.24 11.41
C PRO A 46 20.47 -24.39 10.92
N SER A 47 21.00 -24.29 9.67
CA SER A 47 21.97 -25.24 9.11
C SER A 47 23.38 -25.14 9.67
N GLY A 48 23.65 -24.21 10.60
CA GLY A 48 24.99 -23.91 11.13
C GLY A 48 25.83 -22.98 10.25
N ARG A 49 25.36 -22.61 9.06
CA ARG A 49 26.08 -21.69 8.17
C ARG A 49 26.12 -20.28 8.78
N LYS A 50 27.31 -19.77 9.01
CA LYS A 50 27.54 -18.41 9.47
C LYS A 50 27.63 -17.43 8.28
N ILE A 51 27.00 -16.29 8.39
CA ILE A 51 27.09 -15.17 7.43
C ILE A 51 27.49 -13.94 8.22
N GLU A 52 28.56 -13.31 7.78
CA GLU A 52 29.22 -12.19 8.47
C GLU A 52 29.10 -10.89 7.67
N ASN A 53 29.30 -9.77 8.35
CA ASN A 53 29.30 -8.42 7.76
C ASN A 53 28.01 -8.07 7.02
N LEU A 54 26.87 -8.42 7.60
CA LEU A 54 25.55 -8.08 7.07
C LEU A 54 25.15 -6.66 7.46
N VAL A 55 24.56 -5.95 6.51
CA VAL A 55 23.75 -4.78 6.84
C VAL A 55 22.39 -5.27 7.33
N TYR A 56 21.92 -4.74 8.44
CA TYR A 56 20.63 -5.12 9.01
C TYR A 56 19.83 -3.89 9.49
N ILE A 57 18.51 -4.03 9.45
CA ILE A 57 17.56 -3.07 10.02
C ILE A 57 16.74 -3.83 11.06
N LEU A 58 16.66 -3.29 12.28
CA LEU A 58 15.81 -3.80 13.35
C LEU A 58 14.52 -3.00 13.35
N LEU A 59 13.39 -3.68 13.19
CA LEU A 59 12.06 -3.10 13.21
C LEU A 59 11.29 -3.59 14.43
N GLU A 60 10.29 -2.82 14.86
CA GLU A 60 9.34 -3.29 15.86
C GLU A 60 8.66 -4.57 15.39
N TYR A 61 8.38 -5.47 16.33
CA TYR A 61 7.65 -6.71 16.03
C TYR A 61 6.14 -6.46 16.11
N ILE A 62 5.43 -6.86 15.06
CA ILE A 62 3.97 -6.71 14.97
C ILE A 62 3.34 -8.12 15.02
N PRO A 63 2.60 -8.45 16.11
CA PRO A 63 2.20 -9.85 16.40
C PRO A 63 1.06 -10.38 15.54
N GLY A 64 0.18 -9.54 15.00
CA GLY A 64 -1.04 -9.98 14.29
C GLY A 64 -0.80 -10.43 12.84
N GLY A 65 0.43 -10.33 12.33
CA GLY A 65 0.79 -10.82 10.99
C GLY A 65 0.35 -9.89 9.85
N LEU A 66 0.20 -10.45 8.65
CA LEU A 66 -0.11 -9.69 7.44
C LEU A 66 -1.62 -9.44 7.32
N LEU A 67 -2.01 -8.21 7.00
CA LEU A 67 -3.41 -7.89 6.69
C LEU A 67 -3.92 -8.69 5.48
N PHE A 68 -3.03 -9.03 4.55
CA PHE A 68 -3.34 -9.91 3.42
C PHE A 68 -3.91 -11.27 3.87
N ASP A 69 -3.25 -11.93 4.83
CA ASP A 69 -3.66 -13.24 5.32
C ASP A 69 -5.03 -13.16 6.04
N VAL A 70 -5.27 -12.08 6.76
CA VAL A 70 -6.57 -11.82 7.41
C VAL A 70 -7.68 -11.66 6.36
N CYS A 71 -7.47 -10.81 5.34
CA CYS A 71 -8.44 -10.61 4.26
C CYS A 71 -8.71 -11.92 3.50
N GLN A 72 -7.67 -12.69 3.21
CA GLN A 72 -7.80 -13.96 2.50
C GLN A 72 -8.60 -14.99 3.30
N SER A 73 -8.33 -15.11 4.61
CA SER A 73 -9.02 -16.08 5.46
C SER A 73 -10.51 -15.78 5.64
N LEU A 74 -10.88 -14.50 5.62
CA LEU A 74 -12.26 -14.03 5.78
C LEU A 74 -13.04 -13.94 4.46
N GLY A 75 -12.36 -14.00 3.31
CA GLY A 75 -13.01 -13.78 1.99
C GLY A 75 -13.55 -12.35 1.81
N GLY A 76 -12.90 -11.37 2.46
CA GLY A 76 -13.30 -9.97 2.54
C GLY A 76 -13.89 -9.62 3.91
N MET A 77 -13.78 -8.36 4.29
CA MET A 77 -14.12 -7.86 5.63
C MET A 77 -15.35 -6.93 5.63
N GLY A 78 -15.89 -6.60 4.44
CA GLY A 78 -17.02 -5.69 4.28
C GLY A 78 -16.67 -4.22 4.45
N GLU A 79 -17.68 -3.36 4.18
CA GLU A 79 -17.46 -1.91 4.08
C GLU A 79 -17.09 -1.26 5.42
N GLU A 80 -17.63 -1.70 6.56
CA GLU A 80 -17.33 -1.10 7.87
C GLU A 80 -15.87 -1.28 8.25
N ASN A 81 -15.33 -2.49 8.10
CA ASN A 81 -13.90 -2.72 8.32
C ASN A 81 -13.05 -2.01 7.25
N GLY A 82 -13.55 -1.90 6.03
CA GLY A 82 -12.92 -1.10 4.97
C GLY A 82 -12.73 0.36 5.38
N LYS A 83 -13.76 1.00 5.97
CA LYS A 83 -13.69 2.37 6.49
C LYS A 83 -12.66 2.50 7.61
N TYR A 84 -12.67 1.55 8.53
CA TYR A 84 -11.72 1.53 9.66
C TYR A 84 -10.26 1.53 9.16
N PHE A 85 -9.92 0.59 8.28
CA PHE A 85 -8.56 0.50 7.75
C PHE A 85 -8.21 1.67 6.83
N LEU A 86 -9.17 2.14 6.01
CA LEU A 86 -8.93 3.32 5.17
C LEU A 86 -8.65 4.56 6.00
N SER A 87 -9.38 4.79 7.10
CA SER A 87 -9.12 5.94 7.99
C SER A 87 -7.67 5.96 8.48
N GLN A 88 -7.17 4.82 8.97
CA GLN A 88 -5.79 4.68 9.43
C GLN A 88 -4.76 4.83 8.29
N MET A 89 -5.07 4.28 7.11
CA MET A 89 -4.23 4.43 5.93
C MET A 89 -4.12 5.90 5.50
N LEU A 90 -5.23 6.65 5.55
CA LEU A 90 -5.22 8.09 5.24
C LEU A 90 -4.36 8.87 6.24
N ASP A 91 -4.35 8.51 7.53
CA ASP A 91 -3.47 9.12 8.53
C ASP A 91 -1.99 8.88 8.20
N VAL A 92 -1.64 7.65 7.78
CA VAL A 92 -0.28 7.32 7.33
C VAL A 92 0.11 8.13 6.10
N LEU A 93 -0.75 8.16 5.09
CA LEU A 93 -0.47 8.88 3.84
C LEU A 93 -0.33 10.39 4.07
N GLU A 94 -1.22 10.97 4.86
CA GLU A 94 -1.16 12.40 5.21
C GLU A 94 0.16 12.73 5.91
N TYR A 95 0.57 11.90 6.88
CA TYR A 95 1.82 12.07 7.59
C TYR A 95 3.05 11.90 6.68
N MET A 96 3.12 10.81 5.89
CA MET A 96 4.25 10.56 5.00
C MET A 96 4.38 11.65 3.92
N HIS A 97 3.27 11.93 3.24
CA HIS A 97 3.24 12.90 2.16
C HIS A 97 3.54 14.31 2.67
N GLY A 98 3.09 14.65 3.88
CA GLY A 98 3.43 15.90 4.57
C GLY A 98 4.92 16.03 4.89
N LYS A 99 5.62 14.91 5.12
CA LYS A 99 7.09 14.86 5.26
C LYS A 99 7.83 14.77 3.92
N GLY A 100 7.10 14.81 2.81
CA GLY A 100 7.67 14.71 1.48
C GLY A 100 8.13 13.29 1.11
N VAL A 101 7.61 12.25 1.76
CA VAL A 101 7.90 10.84 1.46
C VAL A 101 6.75 10.21 0.70
N VAL A 102 7.04 9.44 -0.35
CA VAL A 102 6.10 8.60 -1.09
C VAL A 102 6.55 7.15 -1.03
N HIS A 103 5.60 6.22 -0.87
CA HIS A 103 5.89 4.81 -0.60
C HIS A 103 6.22 4.01 -1.87
N ARG A 104 5.39 4.13 -2.90
CA ARG A 104 5.51 3.53 -4.24
C ARG A 104 5.35 2.00 -4.33
N ASP A 105 5.17 1.29 -3.22
CA ASP A 105 4.87 -0.16 -3.19
C ASP A 105 3.86 -0.49 -2.08
N LEU A 106 2.80 0.32 -1.96
CA LEU A 106 1.70 0.01 -1.05
C LEU A 106 0.96 -1.23 -1.57
N LYS A 107 0.85 -2.22 -0.70
CA LYS A 107 0.15 -3.49 -0.95
C LYS A 107 -0.19 -4.16 0.38
N LEU A 108 -1.16 -5.05 0.39
CA LEU A 108 -1.57 -5.74 1.62
C LEU A 108 -0.45 -6.58 2.25
N GLU A 109 0.48 -7.09 1.45
CA GLU A 109 1.66 -7.83 1.90
C GLU A 109 2.67 -6.97 2.65
N ASN A 110 2.57 -5.63 2.51
CA ASN A 110 3.38 -4.65 3.23
C ASN A 110 2.61 -3.97 4.38
N ILE A 111 1.42 -4.47 4.71
CA ILE A 111 0.62 -4.00 5.83
C ILE A 111 0.46 -5.13 6.83
N LEU A 112 0.94 -4.88 8.04
CA LEU A 112 0.77 -5.75 9.19
C LEU A 112 -0.42 -5.27 10.03
N VAL A 113 -0.89 -6.11 10.94
CA VAL A 113 -1.87 -5.73 11.97
C VAL A 113 -1.32 -6.03 13.36
N ASP A 114 -1.58 -5.13 14.30
CA ASP A 114 -1.24 -5.35 15.70
C ASP A 114 -2.31 -6.21 16.41
N ASP A 115 -2.14 -6.45 17.71
CA ASP A 115 -3.05 -7.21 18.56
C ASP A 115 -4.42 -6.52 18.77
N GLN A 116 -4.52 -5.23 18.44
CA GLN A 116 -5.75 -4.44 18.48
C GLN A 116 -6.39 -4.27 17.10
N MET A 117 -5.89 -4.98 16.08
CA MET A 117 -6.29 -4.85 14.69
C MET A 117 -6.03 -3.47 14.08
N ASN A 118 -5.08 -2.68 14.60
CA ASN A 118 -4.60 -1.50 13.91
C ASN A 118 -3.59 -1.89 12.84
N LEU A 119 -3.64 -1.20 11.69
CA LEU A 119 -2.66 -1.42 10.63
C LEU A 119 -1.27 -0.85 11.00
N LYS A 120 -0.25 -1.47 10.41
CA LYS A 120 1.14 -1.03 10.47
C LYS A 120 1.76 -1.14 9.09
N VAL A 121 1.98 0.00 8.43
CA VAL A 121 2.64 0.04 7.11
C VAL A 121 4.12 -0.25 7.28
N ALA A 122 4.63 -1.19 6.48
CA ALA A 122 6.01 -1.68 6.50
C ALA A 122 6.63 -1.62 5.09
N ASP A 123 7.90 -1.99 4.99
CA ASP A 123 8.68 -2.12 3.75
C ASP A 123 8.80 -0.80 2.96
N PHE A 124 9.70 0.04 3.40
CA PHE A 124 10.04 1.32 2.77
C PHE A 124 11.18 1.21 1.74
N GLY A 125 11.53 -0.01 1.30
CA GLY A 125 12.63 -0.25 0.34
C GLY A 125 12.44 0.42 -1.02
N PHE A 126 11.21 0.73 -1.40
CA PHE A 126 10.91 1.52 -2.60
C PHE A 126 10.52 2.98 -2.31
N ALA A 127 10.42 3.37 -1.06
CA ALA A 127 10.05 4.74 -0.71
C ALA A 127 11.12 5.76 -1.17
N THR A 128 10.68 6.99 -1.40
CA THR A 128 11.60 8.08 -1.80
C THR A 128 11.10 9.44 -1.32
N PHE A 129 12.04 10.40 -1.23
CA PHE A 129 11.69 11.79 -0.96
C PHE A 129 11.09 12.45 -2.21
N ARG A 130 10.00 13.21 -2.00
CA ARG A 130 9.13 13.79 -3.04
C ARG A 130 9.80 14.84 -3.94
N LYS A 131 11.02 15.28 -3.74
CA LYS A 131 11.65 16.31 -4.62
C LYS A 131 11.59 16.00 -6.12
N VAL A 132 10.90 14.92 -6.48
CA VAL A 132 10.80 14.38 -7.82
C VAL A 132 9.32 14.34 -8.25
N HIS A 133 8.79 15.48 -8.74
CA HIS A 133 7.51 15.50 -9.45
C HIS A 133 7.52 14.69 -10.77
N ASN A 134 8.66 14.14 -11.15
CA ASN A 134 8.89 13.43 -12.40
C ASN A 134 9.56 12.07 -12.15
N LEU A 135 8.95 11.24 -11.29
CA LEU A 135 9.40 9.86 -11.11
C LEU A 135 9.18 9.07 -12.42
N LYS A 136 10.19 8.31 -12.85
CA LYS A 136 10.15 7.48 -14.07
C LYS A 136 10.47 6.00 -13.80
N SER A 137 10.78 5.66 -12.54
CA SER A 137 11.20 4.29 -12.23
C SER A 137 10.01 3.34 -12.26
N TYR A 138 10.14 2.23 -12.99
CA TYR A 138 9.21 1.11 -12.96
C TYR A 138 9.45 0.32 -11.67
N ARG A 139 8.72 0.65 -10.61
CA ARG A 139 8.85 0.02 -9.28
C ARG A 139 7.46 -0.23 -8.69
N GLY A 140 7.32 -1.32 -7.94
CA GLY A 140 6.10 -1.71 -7.27
C GLY A 140 5.56 -3.07 -7.75
N THR A 141 4.54 -3.56 -7.06
CA THR A 141 3.89 -4.84 -7.36
C THR A 141 2.81 -4.65 -8.42
N MET A 142 2.88 -5.42 -9.52
CA MET A 142 2.11 -5.19 -10.75
C MET A 142 0.60 -5.01 -10.57
N THR A 143 0.00 -5.74 -9.67
CA THR A 143 -1.46 -5.69 -9.42
C THR A 143 -1.89 -4.39 -8.73
N TYR A 144 -1.02 -3.80 -7.90
CA TYR A 144 -1.29 -2.54 -7.18
C TYR A 144 -0.81 -1.31 -7.95
N MET A 145 -0.09 -1.51 -9.04
CA MET A 145 0.61 -0.47 -9.79
C MET A 145 -0.35 0.37 -10.63
N ALA A 146 -0.28 1.69 -10.49
CA ALA A 146 -1.05 2.65 -11.28
C ALA A 146 -0.70 2.60 -12.78
N PRO A 147 -1.65 2.90 -13.68
CA PRO A 147 -1.47 2.77 -15.12
C PRO A 147 -0.33 3.62 -15.68
N GLU A 148 -0.11 4.83 -15.18
CA GLU A 148 0.95 5.73 -15.63
C GLU A 148 2.37 5.18 -15.41
N ILE A 149 2.58 4.35 -14.36
CA ILE A 149 3.86 3.67 -14.15
C ILE A 149 4.08 2.62 -15.24
N LYS A 150 3.03 1.86 -15.57
CA LYS A 150 3.08 0.80 -16.59
C LYS A 150 3.33 1.35 -17.99
N GLU A 151 2.88 2.56 -18.24
CA GLU A 151 3.13 3.27 -19.50
C GLU A 151 4.51 3.94 -19.57
N GLY A 152 5.32 3.86 -18.51
CA GLY A 152 6.64 4.51 -18.45
C GLY A 152 6.57 6.04 -18.45
N LYS A 153 5.41 6.61 -18.11
CA LYS A 153 5.22 8.06 -18.00
C LYS A 153 5.88 8.58 -16.72
N THR A 154 6.10 9.89 -16.69
CA THR A 154 6.38 10.59 -15.44
C THR A 154 5.14 10.61 -14.58
N TYR A 155 5.29 10.44 -13.26
CA TYR A 155 4.15 10.35 -12.35
C TYR A 155 4.36 11.13 -11.05
N ASP A 156 3.25 11.50 -10.42
CA ASP A 156 3.21 12.00 -9.05
C ASP A 156 3.13 10.81 -8.08
N GLY A 157 4.15 10.67 -7.21
CA GLY A 157 4.21 9.59 -6.23
C GLY A 157 3.02 9.56 -5.27
N MET A 158 2.44 10.71 -4.91
CA MET A 158 1.26 10.76 -4.06
C MET A 158 0.03 10.16 -4.77
N LYS A 159 -0.11 10.44 -6.07
CA LYS A 159 -1.26 9.93 -6.84
C LYS A 159 -1.16 8.43 -7.11
N ILE A 160 0.04 7.86 -7.22
CA ILE A 160 0.20 6.41 -7.32
C ILE A 160 -0.07 5.71 -5.98
N ASP A 161 0.33 6.29 -4.84
CA ASP A 161 0.00 5.76 -3.52
C ASP A 161 -1.53 5.75 -3.31
N MET A 162 -2.26 6.77 -3.81
CA MET A 162 -3.73 6.80 -3.78
C MET A 162 -4.36 5.69 -4.63
N PHE A 163 -3.81 5.40 -5.82
CA PHE A 163 -4.28 4.28 -6.64
C PHE A 163 -4.11 2.94 -5.93
N SER A 164 -2.90 2.68 -5.38
CA SER A 164 -2.61 1.47 -4.62
C SER A 164 -3.51 1.33 -3.39
N THR A 165 -3.83 2.46 -2.72
CA THR A 165 -4.79 2.49 -1.61
C THR A 165 -6.19 2.07 -2.06
N GLY A 166 -6.62 2.46 -3.25
CA GLY A 166 -7.88 1.99 -3.84
C GLY A 166 -7.90 0.48 -4.06
N VAL A 167 -6.79 -0.10 -4.55
CA VAL A 167 -6.67 -1.56 -4.71
C VAL A 167 -6.71 -2.27 -3.36
N ILE A 168 -5.98 -1.76 -2.37
CA ILE A 168 -5.98 -2.28 -0.99
C ILE A 168 -7.39 -2.26 -0.40
N LEU A 169 -8.08 -1.12 -0.49
CA LEU A 169 -9.44 -0.96 0.02
C LEU A 169 -10.42 -1.95 -0.64
N PHE A 170 -10.33 -2.11 -1.96
CA PHE A 170 -11.16 -3.07 -2.68
C PHE A 170 -10.96 -4.50 -2.16
N ILE A 171 -9.70 -4.91 -1.94
CA ILE A 171 -9.39 -6.25 -1.44
C ILE A 171 -9.86 -6.42 0.01
N ILE A 172 -9.67 -5.42 0.87
CA ILE A 172 -10.18 -5.45 2.25
C ILE A 172 -11.70 -5.70 2.26
N VAL A 173 -12.44 -4.98 1.44
CA VAL A 173 -13.91 -5.08 1.42
C VAL A 173 -14.40 -6.37 0.77
N GLN A 174 -13.82 -6.77 -0.36
CA GLN A 174 -14.33 -7.84 -1.23
C GLN A 174 -13.58 -9.17 -1.12
N GLY A 175 -12.36 -9.20 -0.57
CA GLY A 175 -11.51 -10.39 -0.50
C GLY A 175 -10.89 -10.84 -1.82
N ILE A 176 -11.09 -10.09 -2.90
CA ILE A 176 -10.57 -10.41 -4.24
C ILE A 176 -9.84 -9.20 -4.85
N PHE A 177 -9.02 -9.43 -5.85
CA PHE A 177 -8.40 -8.36 -6.61
C PHE A 177 -9.39 -7.70 -7.58
N PRO A 178 -9.36 -6.35 -7.74
CA PRO A 178 -10.26 -5.62 -8.64
C PRO A 178 -10.02 -5.90 -10.12
N PHE A 179 -8.78 -6.20 -10.48
CA PHE A 179 -8.27 -6.54 -11.82
C PHE A 179 -6.89 -7.19 -11.67
N LYS A 180 -6.40 -7.81 -12.71
CA LYS A 180 -5.05 -8.39 -12.74
C LYS A 180 -3.97 -7.31 -12.86
N GLU A 181 -4.23 -6.32 -13.71
CA GLU A 181 -3.34 -5.17 -13.95
C GLU A 181 -4.14 -3.97 -14.46
N ALA A 182 -3.73 -2.75 -14.08
CA ALA A 182 -4.35 -1.53 -14.61
C ALA A 182 -3.84 -1.20 -16.02
N LYS A 183 -4.25 -2.01 -17.02
CA LYS A 183 -3.93 -1.83 -18.44
C LYS A 183 -5.20 -1.72 -19.28
N LYS A 184 -5.11 -0.99 -20.41
CA LYS A 184 -6.24 -0.76 -21.31
C LYS A 184 -6.83 -2.03 -21.92
N ASP A 185 -6.03 -3.06 -22.10
CA ASP A 185 -6.37 -4.36 -22.66
C ASP A 185 -6.70 -5.42 -21.60
N GLU A 186 -6.53 -5.12 -20.30
CA GLU A 186 -6.96 -6.01 -19.22
C GLU A 186 -8.48 -5.94 -19.06
N PHE A 187 -9.12 -7.10 -18.99
CA PHE A 187 -10.58 -7.22 -19.09
C PHE A 187 -11.35 -6.38 -18.06
N PHE A 188 -11.03 -6.51 -16.77
CA PHE A 188 -11.76 -5.81 -15.70
C PHE A 188 -11.47 -4.32 -15.69
N TYR A 189 -10.19 -3.94 -15.88
CA TYR A 189 -9.83 -2.52 -15.92
C TYR A 189 -10.39 -1.82 -17.17
N ASN A 190 -10.49 -2.55 -18.29
CA ASN A 190 -11.12 -2.04 -19.52
C ASN A 190 -12.62 -1.74 -19.32
N LEU A 191 -13.35 -2.54 -18.53
CA LEU A 191 -14.75 -2.24 -18.19
C LEU A 191 -14.85 -0.90 -17.47
N ILE A 192 -13.96 -0.63 -16.52
CA ILE A 192 -13.91 0.66 -15.81
C ILE A 192 -13.65 1.81 -16.79
N LEU A 193 -12.67 1.65 -17.70
CA LEU A 193 -12.32 2.68 -18.69
C LEU A 193 -13.44 2.99 -19.68
N LYS A 194 -14.26 1.99 -20.02
CA LYS A 194 -15.42 2.14 -20.91
C LYS A 194 -16.67 2.66 -20.21
N GLY A 195 -16.66 2.75 -18.87
CA GLY A 195 -17.83 3.11 -18.09
C GLY A 195 -18.87 1.99 -17.97
N ASP A 196 -18.50 0.74 -18.33
CA ASP A 196 -19.39 -0.43 -18.15
C ASP A 196 -19.32 -0.95 -16.70
N TYR A 197 -19.73 -0.07 -15.77
CA TYR A 197 -19.68 -0.34 -14.34
C TYR A 197 -20.64 -1.44 -13.90
N GLU A 198 -21.78 -1.59 -14.59
CA GLU A 198 -22.75 -2.65 -14.29
C GLU A 198 -22.11 -4.02 -14.47
N THR A 199 -21.49 -4.26 -15.62
CA THR A 199 -20.78 -5.52 -15.91
C THR A 199 -19.60 -5.71 -14.94
N TYR A 200 -18.84 -4.64 -14.65
CA TYR A 200 -17.72 -4.70 -13.72
C TYR A 200 -18.17 -5.19 -12.34
N TRP A 201 -19.13 -4.51 -11.72
CA TRP A 201 -19.62 -4.87 -10.38
C TRP A 201 -20.32 -6.23 -10.33
N LYS A 202 -21.01 -6.62 -11.41
CA LYS A 202 -21.60 -7.96 -11.53
C LYS A 202 -20.52 -9.04 -11.52
N LYS A 203 -19.45 -8.87 -12.29
CA LYS A 203 -18.38 -9.87 -12.43
C LYS A 203 -17.44 -9.94 -11.23
N THR A 204 -17.28 -8.85 -10.49
CA THR A 204 -16.48 -8.81 -9.25
C THR A 204 -17.30 -9.11 -8.00
N GLY A 205 -18.58 -9.49 -8.11
CA GLY A 205 -19.44 -9.78 -6.96
C GLY A 205 -19.86 -8.56 -6.14
N GLY A 206 -19.57 -7.36 -6.63
CA GLY A 206 -19.85 -6.10 -5.93
C GLY A 206 -21.28 -5.57 -6.05
N GLN A 207 -22.25 -6.36 -6.50
CA GLN A 207 -23.63 -5.91 -6.72
C GLN A 207 -24.27 -5.39 -5.41
N GLY A 208 -24.02 -6.03 -4.28
CA GLY A 208 -24.55 -5.69 -2.95
C GLY A 208 -23.83 -4.53 -2.24
N LEU A 209 -22.73 -4.01 -2.79
CA LEU A 209 -21.98 -2.90 -2.19
C LEU A 209 -22.75 -1.57 -2.34
N SER A 210 -22.53 -0.66 -1.39
CA SER A 210 -23.12 0.67 -1.42
C SER A 210 -22.72 1.44 -2.69
N LYS A 211 -23.57 2.35 -3.11
CA LYS A 211 -23.26 3.25 -4.24
C LYS A 211 -22.05 4.11 -3.91
N GLU A 212 -21.98 4.61 -2.69
CA GLU A 212 -20.93 5.50 -2.21
C GLU A 212 -19.55 4.80 -2.22
N PHE A 213 -19.49 3.51 -1.83
CA PHE A 213 -18.26 2.71 -1.97
C PHE A 213 -17.83 2.59 -3.43
N LYS A 214 -18.78 2.25 -4.30
CA LYS A 214 -18.51 2.10 -5.74
C LYS A 214 -18.00 3.39 -6.35
N ASP A 215 -18.59 4.52 -6.00
CA ASP A 215 -18.17 5.85 -6.48
C ASP A 215 -16.74 6.18 -6.02
N LEU A 216 -16.41 5.93 -4.75
CA LEU A 216 -15.06 6.14 -4.22
C LEU A 216 -14.01 5.26 -4.91
N ILE A 217 -14.29 3.98 -5.06
CA ILE A 217 -13.39 3.02 -5.72
C ILE A 217 -13.11 3.42 -7.17
N LEU A 218 -14.14 3.77 -7.93
CA LEU A 218 -13.99 4.20 -9.32
C LEU A 218 -13.17 5.50 -9.43
N ALA A 219 -13.34 6.43 -8.50
CA ALA A 219 -12.55 7.65 -8.43
C ALA A 219 -11.06 7.36 -8.15
N LEU A 220 -10.76 6.43 -7.20
CA LEU A 220 -9.38 6.00 -6.90
C LEU A 220 -8.73 5.26 -8.08
N PHE A 221 -9.51 4.49 -8.86
CA PHE A 221 -9.05 3.78 -10.04
C PHE A 221 -8.96 4.63 -11.31
N SER A 222 -9.19 5.94 -11.21
CA SER A 222 -9.07 6.84 -12.35
C SER A 222 -7.75 6.64 -13.09
N TYR A 223 -7.84 6.54 -14.43
CA TYR A 223 -6.69 6.33 -15.30
C TYR A 223 -5.69 7.48 -15.22
N GLU A 224 -6.20 8.72 -15.28
CA GLU A 224 -5.39 9.91 -15.11
C GLU A 224 -5.19 10.20 -13.61
N GLY A 225 -3.94 10.18 -13.16
CA GLY A 225 -3.61 10.41 -11.75
C GLY A 225 -4.16 11.73 -11.19
N ALA A 226 -4.21 12.78 -12.01
CA ALA A 226 -4.76 14.08 -11.63
C ALA A 226 -6.24 14.03 -11.20
N ASN A 227 -7.01 13.08 -11.72
CA ASN A 227 -8.43 12.91 -11.41
C ASN A 227 -8.68 12.10 -10.12
N ARG A 228 -7.65 11.48 -9.55
CA ARG A 228 -7.79 10.74 -8.28
C ARG A 228 -7.97 11.72 -7.14
N PRO A 229 -8.93 11.45 -6.23
CA PRO A 229 -9.16 12.32 -5.08
C PRO A 229 -7.89 12.45 -4.22
N ASP A 230 -7.74 13.56 -3.57
CA ASP A 230 -6.76 13.75 -2.50
C ASP A 230 -7.31 13.23 -1.15
N ILE A 231 -6.47 13.23 -0.13
CA ILE A 231 -6.83 12.71 1.20
C ILE A 231 -8.01 13.49 1.80
N ALA A 232 -8.04 14.81 1.64
CA ALA A 232 -9.12 15.64 2.17
C ALA A 232 -10.46 15.31 1.49
N SER A 233 -10.45 15.13 0.18
CA SER A 233 -11.62 14.72 -0.60
C SER A 233 -12.15 13.34 -0.20
N ILE A 234 -11.23 12.37 0.08
CA ILE A 234 -11.64 11.03 0.54
C ILE A 234 -12.25 11.12 1.93
N ARG A 235 -11.65 11.86 2.86
CA ARG A 235 -12.21 12.05 4.21
C ARG A 235 -13.60 12.68 4.16
N ALA A 236 -13.84 13.61 3.23
CA ALA A 236 -15.13 14.27 3.02
C ALA A 236 -16.11 13.42 2.20
N HIS A 237 -15.68 12.31 1.63
CA HIS A 237 -16.54 11.48 0.77
C HIS A 237 -17.71 10.89 1.54
N PRO A 238 -18.95 10.85 0.98
CA PRO A 238 -20.14 10.33 1.67
C PRO A 238 -19.95 8.95 2.28
N TRP A 239 -19.19 8.07 1.62
CA TRP A 239 -18.87 6.75 2.14
C TRP A 239 -18.13 6.80 3.48
N MET A 240 -17.15 7.70 3.64
CA MET A 240 -16.41 7.87 4.90
C MET A 240 -17.27 8.53 5.99
N GLN A 241 -18.17 9.43 5.60
CA GLN A 241 -19.03 10.15 6.56
C GLN A 241 -20.15 9.27 7.16
N SER A 242 -20.45 8.13 6.56
CA SER A 242 -21.47 7.18 7.06
C SER A 242 -20.96 6.29 8.21
N VAL A 243 -19.76 6.56 8.75
CA VAL A 243 -19.22 5.88 9.96
C VAL A 243 -19.93 6.44 11.18
N THR A 244 -20.94 5.73 11.69
CA THR A 244 -21.47 5.97 13.04
C THR A 244 -20.54 5.29 14.03
N GLY A 245 -19.93 6.06 14.94
CA GLY A 245 -18.91 5.60 15.89
C GLY A 245 -19.38 4.56 16.95
N GLU A 246 -20.48 3.87 16.73
CA GLU A 246 -21.03 2.89 17.67
C GLU A 246 -20.66 1.42 17.37
N ASN A 247 -20.03 1.13 16.23
CA ASN A 247 -19.75 -0.25 15.80
C ASN A 247 -18.26 -0.66 15.79
N LEU A 248 -17.38 0.14 16.40
CA LEU A 248 -15.95 -0.17 16.53
C LEU A 248 -15.62 -0.66 17.95
N LYS A 249 -16.31 -1.71 18.43
CA LYS A 249 -15.94 -2.44 19.63
C LYS A 249 -15.93 -3.93 19.38
#